data_b935ac653888d4ea8509a983a28cb74f
#
_entry.id   b935ac653888d4ea8509a983a28cb74f
#
_cell.length_a   1.000
_cell.length_b   1.000
_cell.length_c   1.000
_cell.angle_alpha   90.00
_cell.angle_beta   90.00
_cell.angle_gamma   90.00
#
_symmetry.space_group_name_H-M   'P 1'
#
loop_
_entity.id
_entity.type
_entity.pdbx_description
1 polymer ?
#
loop_
_entity_poly.entity_id
_entity_poly.type
_entity_poly.pdbx_seq_one_letter_code
_entity_poly.pdbx_strand_id
1 'polypeptide(L)'
;MKIYLSPSTQENNIGKGEYGTEEKRMNQLTDIIEVQLKRYGHEIFRNTPTMTLKQAVADSNKHNPDIHVAIHSNASTGKARGAVVFCYKFGGEGERLARAIYNELEKVTPTKDLGVRESNNHFGIGKPLYETAYTHAPAALIEVDFHDNPEGAKWILENMNEIATAIVTG
;
A
#
# COMPACT_ATOMS: atom_id res chain seq x y z
N MET A 1 -12.74 2.31 14.23
CA MET A 1 -11.80 3.30 13.65
C MET A 1 -12.32 3.75 12.29
N LYS A 2 -11.96 4.96 11.89
CA LYS A 2 -12.10 5.44 10.51
C LYS A 2 -10.81 5.16 9.75
N ILE A 3 -10.87 4.43 8.66
CA ILE A 3 -9.70 4.04 7.87
C ILE A 3 -9.88 4.56 6.45
N TYR A 4 -8.87 5.23 5.94
CA TYR A 4 -8.82 5.60 4.53
C TYR A 4 -7.91 4.64 3.77
N LEU A 5 -8.46 3.94 2.80
CA LEU A 5 -7.73 3.05 1.89
C LEU A 5 -7.43 3.79 0.59
N SER A 6 -6.17 3.82 0.18
CA SER A 6 -5.72 4.49 -1.03
C SER A 6 -5.03 3.51 -1.98
N PRO A 7 -5.80 2.68 -2.72
CA PRO A 7 -5.22 1.86 -3.77
C PRO A 7 -4.62 2.71 -4.89
N SER A 8 -3.56 2.19 -5.51
CA SER A 8 -2.88 2.83 -6.64
C SER A 8 -3.85 3.27 -7.73
N THR A 9 -3.60 4.45 -8.30
CA THR A 9 -4.32 5.01 -9.45
C THR A 9 -3.46 4.97 -10.73
N GLN A 10 -2.39 4.16 -10.75
CA GLN A 10 -1.42 4.07 -11.84
C GLN A 10 -1.89 3.11 -12.95
N GLU A 11 -2.82 3.55 -13.79
CA GLU A 11 -3.40 2.78 -14.90
C GLU A 11 -2.39 2.39 -15.99
N ASN A 12 -1.28 3.15 -16.12
CA ASN A 12 -0.24 2.91 -17.13
C ASN A 12 0.95 2.11 -16.60
N ASN A 13 0.95 1.72 -15.32
CA ASN A 13 2.00 0.90 -14.71
C ASN A 13 1.67 -0.59 -14.91
N ILE A 14 2.25 -1.18 -15.98
CA ILE A 14 1.89 -2.53 -16.45
C ILE A 14 2.84 -3.56 -15.86
N GLY A 15 2.28 -4.58 -15.23
CA GLY A 15 3.03 -5.73 -14.70
C GLY A 15 3.23 -6.85 -15.71
N LYS A 16 3.94 -7.90 -15.29
CA LYS A 16 4.27 -9.05 -16.14
C LYS A 16 3.14 -10.09 -16.20
N GLY A 17 3.13 -10.85 -17.30
CA GLY A 17 2.16 -11.92 -17.50
C GLY A 17 0.73 -11.40 -17.51
N GLU A 18 -0.14 -12.06 -16.75
CA GLU A 18 -1.56 -11.71 -16.63
C GLU A 18 -1.86 -10.63 -15.60
N TYR A 19 -0.83 -9.97 -15.05
CA TYR A 19 -1.00 -8.96 -14.02
C TYR A 19 -1.89 -7.79 -14.48
N GLY A 20 -1.69 -7.29 -15.69
CA GLY A 20 -2.37 -6.09 -16.17
C GLY A 20 -1.76 -4.83 -15.56
N THR A 21 -2.56 -3.94 -14.99
CA THR A 21 -2.09 -2.66 -14.41
C THR A 21 -2.04 -2.69 -12.89
N GLU A 22 -1.17 -1.88 -12.31
CA GLU A 22 -1.08 -1.70 -10.86
C GLU A 22 -2.41 -1.21 -10.29
N GLU A 23 -3.02 -0.22 -10.92
CA GLU A 23 -4.33 0.32 -10.53
C GLU A 23 -5.36 -0.81 -10.40
N LYS A 24 -5.54 -1.62 -11.45
CA LYS A 24 -6.51 -2.72 -11.45
C LYS A 24 -6.28 -3.70 -10.29
N ARG A 25 -5.04 -4.13 -10.08
CA ARG A 25 -4.73 -5.18 -9.09
C ARG A 25 -4.78 -4.68 -7.67
N MET A 26 -4.30 -3.47 -7.43
CA MET A 26 -4.38 -2.89 -6.09
C MET A 26 -5.81 -2.53 -5.70
N ASN A 27 -6.65 -2.17 -6.66
CA ASN A 27 -8.09 -2.01 -6.41
C ASN A 27 -8.76 -3.34 -6.08
N GLN A 28 -8.45 -4.45 -6.78
CA GLN A 28 -8.96 -5.78 -6.44
C GLN A 28 -8.50 -6.25 -5.05
N LEU A 29 -7.24 -6.04 -4.70
CA LEU A 29 -6.72 -6.35 -3.37
C LEU A 29 -7.46 -5.53 -2.30
N THR A 30 -7.66 -4.24 -2.56
CA THR A 30 -8.36 -3.34 -1.64
C THR A 30 -9.82 -3.70 -1.45
N ASP A 31 -10.51 -4.26 -2.46
CA ASP A 31 -11.88 -4.77 -2.32
C ASP A 31 -11.95 -5.86 -1.23
N ILE A 32 -10.96 -6.75 -1.19
CA ILE A 32 -10.87 -7.82 -0.18
C ILE A 32 -10.58 -7.23 1.21
N ILE A 33 -9.62 -6.31 1.30
CA ILE A 33 -9.25 -5.61 2.54
C ILE A 33 -10.46 -4.87 3.12
N GLU A 34 -11.18 -4.12 2.29
CA GLU A 34 -12.35 -3.34 2.70
C GLU A 34 -13.44 -4.23 3.29
N VAL A 35 -13.74 -5.37 2.63
CA VAL A 35 -14.73 -6.34 3.14
C VAL A 35 -14.31 -6.89 4.51
N GLN A 36 -13.04 -7.22 4.69
CA GLN A 36 -12.54 -7.74 5.98
C GLN A 36 -12.60 -6.68 7.08
N LEU A 37 -12.13 -5.45 6.83
CA LEU A 37 -12.14 -4.36 7.80
C LEU A 37 -13.57 -3.97 8.23
N LYS A 38 -14.52 -3.96 7.30
CA LYS A 38 -15.94 -3.70 7.61
C LYS A 38 -16.53 -4.79 8.53
N ARG A 39 -16.13 -6.06 8.40
CA ARG A 39 -16.53 -7.14 9.32
C ARG A 39 -16.02 -6.93 10.74
N TYR A 40 -14.90 -6.25 10.92
CA TYR A 40 -14.37 -5.84 12.23
C TYR A 40 -15.01 -4.54 12.76
N GLY A 41 -15.99 -3.97 12.04
CA GLY A 41 -16.73 -2.79 12.48
C GLY A 41 -16.02 -1.46 12.21
N HIS A 42 -15.06 -1.43 11.30
CA HIS A 42 -14.40 -0.19 10.90
C HIS A 42 -15.21 0.59 9.86
N GLU A 43 -15.15 1.92 9.93
CA GLU A 43 -15.69 2.82 8.93
C GLU A 43 -14.62 3.07 7.87
N ILE A 44 -14.94 2.74 6.60
CA ILE A 44 -13.97 2.75 5.51
C ILE A 44 -14.30 3.83 4.51
N PHE A 45 -13.31 4.65 4.20
CA PHE A 45 -13.27 5.60 3.09
C PHE A 45 -12.22 5.14 2.08
N ARG A 46 -12.37 5.53 0.82
CA ARG A 46 -11.50 5.07 -0.26
C ARG A 46 -11.46 6.06 -1.42
N ASN A 47 -10.28 6.24 -2.03
CA ASN A 47 -10.16 6.96 -3.30
C ASN A 47 -10.83 6.18 -4.45
N THR A 48 -11.14 6.89 -5.52
CA THR A 48 -11.58 6.27 -6.79
C THR A 48 -10.39 6.15 -7.75
N PRO A 49 -10.41 5.18 -8.69
CA PRO A 49 -9.34 5.03 -9.70
C PRO A 49 -9.09 6.27 -10.55
N THR A 50 -10.10 7.15 -10.69
CA THR A 50 -10.01 8.37 -11.49
C THR A 50 -9.40 9.57 -10.76
N MET A 51 -9.14 9.45 -9.46
CA MET A 51 -8.50 10.49 -8.67
C MET A 51 -7.00 10.58 -9.00
N THR A 52 -6.50 11.79 -9.10
CA THR A 52 -5.05 12.01 -9.03
C THR A 52 -4.55 11.79 -7.61
N LEU A 53 -3.26 11.52 -7.45
CA LEU A 53 -2.61 11.37 -6.14
C LEU A 53 -2.92 12.53 -5.18
N LYS A 54 -2.90 13.78 -5.68
CA LYS A 54 -3.25 14.96 -4.87
C LYS A 54 -4.71 14.97 -4.45
N GLN A 55 -5.62 14.52 -5.31
CA GLN A 55 -7.04 14.42 -4.98
C GLN A 55 -7.30 13.33 -3.95
N ALA A 56 -6.64 12.17 -4.04
CA ALA A 56 -6.75 11.10 -3.05
C ALA A 56 -6.31 11.56 -1.65
N VAL A 57 -5.17 12.25 -1.55
CA VAL A 57 -4.70 12.83 -0.28
C VAL A 57 -5.65 13.92 0.25
N ALA A 58 -6.13 14.80 -0.61
CA ALA A 58 -7.09 15.84 -0.21
C ALA A 58 -8.43 15.24 0.28
N ASP A 59 -8.90 14.18 -0.39
CA ASP A 59 -10.10 13.45 0.01
C ASP A 59 -9.90 12.73 1.34
N SER A 60 -8.76 12.06 1.54
CA SER A 60 -8.39 11.49 2.83
C SER A 60 -8.43 12.53 3.96
N ASN A 61 -7.77 13.66 3.76
CA ASN A 61 -7.71 14.74 4.75
C ASN A 61 -9.10 15.32 5.07
N LYS A 62 -10.00 15.37 4.09
CA LYS A 62 -11.40 15.81 4.28
C LYS A 62 -12.19 14.85 5.16
N HIS A 63 -11.97 13.53 5.02
CA HIS A 63 -12.64 12.53 5.83
C HIS A 63 -12.08 12.44 7.26
N ASN A 64 -10.90 13.00 7.51
CA ASN A 64 -10.23 12.98 8.81
C ASN A 64 -10.19 11.57 9.43
N PRO A 65 -9.57 10.58 8.74
CA PRO A 65 -9.49 9.21 9.23
C PRO A 65 -8.52 9.09 10.41
N ASP A 66 -8.63 7.98 11.16
CA ASP A 66 -7.67 7.65 12.22
C ASP A 66 -6.34 7.20 11.63
N ILE A 67 -6.38 6.51 10.46
CA ILE A 67 -5.20 6.08 9.71
C ILE A 67 -5.44 6.17 8.19
N HIS A 68 -4.35 6.32 7.43
CA HIS A 68 -4.33 6.28 5.97
C HIS A 68 -3.40 5.15 5.51
N VAL A 69 -3.92 4.23 4.69
CA VAL A 69 -3.17 3.10 4.14
C VAL A 69 -3.17 3.16 2.61
N ALA A 70 -2.02 3.48 2.04
CA ALA A 70 -1.81 3.43 0.59
C ALA A 70 -1.37 2.02 0.18
N ILE A 71 -1.97 1.48 -0.89
CA ILE A 71 -1.80 0.09 -1.31
C ILE A 71 -1.28 0.07 -2.73
N HIS A 72 -0.02 -0.32 -2.89
CA HIS A 72 0.75 -0.32 -4.12
C HIS A 72 1.45 -1.65 -4.37
N SER A 73 1.93 -1.82 -5.58
CA SER A 73 2.90 -2.84 -5.97
C SER A 73 4.04 -2.19 -6.74
N ASN A 74 5.24 -2.58 -6.42
CA ASN A 74 6.48 -1.93 -6.85
C ASN A 74 6.89 -2.30 -8.28
N ALA A 75 7.74 -1.47 -8.86
CA ALA A 75 8.42 -1.75 -10.12
C ALA A 75 9.87 -1.25 -10.06
N SER A 76 10.79 -1.95 -10.73
CA SER A 76 12.21 -1.58 -10.78
C SER A 76 12.85 -2.05 -12.09
N THR A 77 13.71 -3.06 -12.03
CA THR A 77 14.48 -3.59 -13.18
C THR A 77 13.96 -4.95 -13.67
N GLY A 78 12.80 -5.40 -13.18
CA GLY A 78 12.25 -6.71 -13.46
C GLY A 78 12.91 -7.87 -12.68
N LYS A 79 13.86 -7.59 -11.79
CA LYS A 79 14.59 -8.59 -11.01
C LYS A 79 14.34 -8.51 -9.50
N ALA A 80 13.91 -7.36 -9.02
CA ALA A 80 13.66 -7.14 -7.61
C ALA A 80 12.43 -7.91 -7.14
N ARG A 81 12.42 -8.31 -5.86
CA ARG A 81 11.34 -8.98 -5.17
C ARG A 81 11.29 -8.53 -3.71
N GLY A 82 10.15 -8.70 -3.08
CA GLY A 82 9.95 -8.50 -1.66
C GLY A 82 9.05 -7.33 -1.33
N ALA A 83 8.38 -7.42 -0.16
CA ALA A 83 7.53 -6.37 0.36
C ALA A 83 8.35 -5.26 1.04
N VAL A 84 7.84 -4.03 0.97
CA VAL A 84 8.33 -2.91 1.76
C VAL A 84 7.14 -2.05 2.21
N VAL A 85 7.21 -1.53 3.44
CA VAL A 85 6.21 -0.58 3.93
C VAL A 85 6.91 0.72 4.30
N PHE A 86 6.40 1.81 3.76
CA PHE A 86 6.92 3.15 4.02
C PHE A 86 6.08 3.90 5.04
N CYS A 87 6.75 4.63 5.94
CA CYS A 87 6.16 5.73 6.70
C CYS A 87 6.93 7.03 6.38
N TYR A 88 6.40 8.19 6.77
CA TYR A 88 7.10 9.46 6.49
C TYR A 88 8.47 9.51 7.16
N LYS A 89 8.48 9.36 8.50
CA LYS A 89 9.69 9.32 9.35
C LYS A 89 9.48 8.36 10.51
N PHE A 90 10.58 7.83 11.04
CA PHE A 90 10.56 7.03 12.26
C PHE A 90 10.29 7.89 13.50
N GLY A 91 9.83 7.25 14.57
CA GLY A 91 9.53 7.85 15.86
C GLY A 91 8.07 8.27 16.08
N GLY A 92 7.15 7.96 15.14
CA GLY A 92 5.74 8.37 15.22
C GLY A 92 4.73 7.25 14.97
N GLU A 93 3.45 7.62 14.97
CA GLU A 93 2.33 6.68 14.73
C GLU A 93 2.37 6.06 13.32
N GLY A 94 2.85 6.80 12.31
CA GLY A 94 3.04 6.25 10.96
C GLY A 94 4.06 5.09 10.92
N GLU A 95 5.13 5.16 11.74
CA GLU A 95 6.06 4.04 11.87
C GLU A 95 5.40 2.85 12.57
N ARG A 96 4.63 3.09 13.65
CA ARG A 96 3.93 2.00 14.36
C ARG A 96 2.97 1.27 13.41
N LEU A 97 2.19 2.03 12.65
CA LEU A 97 1.29 1.48 11.63
C LEU A 97 2.06 0.67 10.57
N ALA A 98 3.14 1.24 10.03
CA ALA A 98 3.93 0.57 9.00
C ALA A 98 4.57 -0.73 9.51
N ARG A 99 5.07 -0.75 10.75
CA ARG A 99 5.64 -1.96 11.38
C ARG A 99 4.59 -3.01 11.68
N ALA A 100 3.40 -2.61 12.15
CA ALA A 100 2.32 -3.54 12.42
C ALA A 100 1.90 -4.28 11.14
N ILE A 101 1.67 -3.55 10.06
CA ILE A 101 1.35 -4.14 8.75
C ILE A 101 2.52 -5.00 8.23
N TYR A 102 3.75 -4.49 8.29
CA TYR A 102 4.92 -5.20 7.79
C TYR A 102 5.15 -6.53 8.50
N ASN A 103 5.03 -6.59 9.82
CA ASN A 103 5.25 -7.79 10.63
C ASN A 103 4.28 -8.94 10.26
N GLU A 104 3.11 -8.63 9.76
CA GLU A 104 2.17 -9.65 9.27
C GLU A 104 2.44 -9.99 7.80
N LEU A 105 2.76 -8.98 6.98
CA LEU A 105 3.02 -9.17 5.55
C LEU A 105 4.29 -10.00 5.30
N GLU A 106 5.35 -9.82 6.10
CA GLU A 106 6.59 -10.60 5.97
C GLU A 106 6.39 -12.11 6.20
N LYS A 107 5.38 -12.52 6.98
CA LYS A 107 5.09 -13.94 7.25
C LYS A 107 4.55 -14.68 6.02
N VAL A 108 3.95 -13.95 5.09
CA VAL A 108 3.33 -14.51 3.87
C VAL A 108 4.17 -14.25 2.62
N THR A 109 5.08 -13.28 2.65
CA THR A 109 5.95 -12.94 1.51
C THR A 109 6.97 -14.06 1.26
N PRO A 110 7.10 -14.57 0.01
CA PRO A 110 7.94 -15.75 -0.29
C PRO A 110 9.43 -15.44 -0.41
N THR A 111 9.82 -14.19 -0.29
CA THR A 111 11.20 -13.72 -0.50
C THR A 111 11.67 -12.90 0.70
N LYS A 112 12.99 -12.64 0.76
CA LYS A 112 13.54 -11.75 1.77
C LYS A 112 12.97 -10.34 1.59
N ASP A 113 12.37 -9.85 2.64
CA ASP A 113 11.72 -8.57 2.67
C ASP A 113 12.66 -7.37 2.68
N LEU A 114 12.14 -6.23 2.26
CA LEU A 114 12.85 -4.97 2.20
C LEU A 114 12.66 -4.12 3.46
N GLY A 115 11.80 -4.54 4.37
CA GLY A 115 11.58 -3.93 5.68
C GLY A 115 10.67 -2.72 5.69
N VAL A 116 10.64 -2.04 6.84
CA VAL A 116 10.01 -0.73 6.98
C VAL A 116 11.03 0.36 6.70
N ARG A 117 10.64 1.38 5.93
CA ARG A 117 11.53 2.45 5.48
C ARG A 117 10.90 3.84 5.68
N GLU A 118 11.77 4.83 5.90
CA GLU A 118 11.38 6.22 5.81
C GLU A 118 11.22 6.66 4.35
N SER A 119 10.22 7.49 4.09
CA SER A 119 9.92 8.01 2.74
C SER A 119 10.21 9.49 2.55
N ASN A 120 10.65 10.19 3.60
CA ASN A 120 10.90 11.64 3.58
C ASN A 120 11.91 12.11 2.53
N ASN A 121 12.78 11.21 2.06
CA ASN A 121 13.78 11.46 1.03
C ASN A 121 13.73 10.42 -0.11
N HIS A 122 12.58 9.81 -0.36
CA HIS A 122 12.42 8.68 -1.29
C HIS A 122 12.92 8.98 -2.72
N PHE A 123 12.59 10.16 -3.24
CA PHE A 123 13.04 10.63 -4.56
C PHE A 123 14.23 11.59 -4.49
N GLY A 124 14.97 11.62 -3.38
CA GLY A 124 16.07 12.53 -3.09
C GLY A 124 15.77 13.45 -1.91
N ILE A 125 16.76 14.24 -1.47
CA ILE A 125 16.65 15.08 -0.27
C ILE A 125 15.43 16.00 -0.36
N GLY A 126 14.54 15.90 0.64
CA GLY A 126 13.32 16.69 0.74
C GLY A 126 12.22 16.34 -0.29
N LYS A 127 12.33 15.19 -0.96
CA LYS A 127 11.33 14.72 -1.94
C LYS A 127 10.67 13.43 -1.45
N PRO A 128 9.64 13.52 -0.59
CA PRO A 128 9.00 12.35 0.00
C PRO A 128 8.03 11.64 -0.96
N LEU A 129 7.59 10.45 -0.54
CA LEU A 129 6.34 9.87 -1.04
C LEU A 129 5.16 10.76 -0.60
N TYR A 130 4.33 11.13 -1.55
CA TYR A 130 3.31 12.17 -1.34
C TYR A 130 2.26 11.77 -0.28
N GLU A 131 1.77 10.55 -0.34
CA GLU A 131 0.72 10.07 0.58
C GLU A 131 1.18 10.02 2.03
N THR A 132 2.40 9.57 2.29
CA THR A 132 2.94 9.52 3.66
C THR A 132 3.29 10.90 4.22
N ALA A 133 3.55 11.89 3.36
CA ALA A 133 4.01 13.21 3.77
C ALA A 133 2.90 14.24 3.93
N TYR A 134 1.81 14.12 3.16
CA TYR A 134 0.79 15.17 3.06
C TYR A 134 -0.60 14.75 3.56
N THR A 135 -0.75 13.52 4.05
CA THR A 135 -1.92 13.12 4.84
C THR A 135 -1.80 13.66 6.27
N HIS A 136 -2.92 14.07 6.86
CA HIS A 136 -2.97 14.51 8.26
C HIS A 136 -2.95 13.33 9.22
N ALA A 137 -3.55 12.21 8.84
CA ALA A 137 -3.56 10.98 9.63
C ALA A 137 -2.19 10.28 9.59
N PRO A 138 -1.85 9.46 10.60
CA PRO A 138 -0.77 8.49 10.50
C PRO A 138 -0.91 7.67 9.24
N ALA A 139 0.15 7.65 8.40
CA ALA A 139 0.09 7.05 7.08
C ALA A 139 1.17 5.98 6.88
N ALA A 140 0.79 4.88 6.22
CA ALA A 140 1.67 3.87 5.70
C ALA A 140 1.41 3.65 4.20
N LEU A 141 2.48 3.45 3.41
CA LEU A 141 2.39 3.05 2.02
C LEU A 141 3.02 1.66 1.87
N ILE A 142 2.23 0.73 1.40
CA ILE A 142 2.62 -0.67 1.22
C ILE A 142 2.99 -0.88 -0.24
N GLU A 143 4.14 -1.52 -0.47
CA GLU A 143 4.53 -2.12 -1.75
C GLU A 143 4.55 -3.63 -1.54
N VAL A 144 3.52 -4.33 -2.00
CA VAL A 144 3.30 -5.75 -1.65
C VAL A 144 4.33 -6.71 -2.26
N ASP A 145 4.83 -6.41 -3.46
CA ASP A 145 5.95 -7.05 -4.18
C ASP A 145 6.15 -6.31 -5.50
N PHE A 146 7.05 -6.76 -6.36
CA PHE A 146 7.36 -6.14 -7.64
C PHE A 146 6.56 -6.76 -8.79
N HIS A 147 5.63 -5.99 -9.35
CA HIS A 147 4.78 -6.45 -10.47
C HIS A 147 5.51 -6.49 -11.82
N ASP A 148 6.65 -5.81 -11.95
CA ASP A 148 7.51 -5.89 -13.14
C ASP A 148 8.42 -7.14 -13.15
N ASN A 149 8.45 -7.90 -12.03
CA ASN A 149 9.05 -9.22 -11.93
C ASN A 149 7.97 -10.30 -12.21
N PRO A 150 8.21 -11.28 -13.12
CA PRO A 150 7.21 -12.30 -13.46
C PRO A 150 6.73 -13.13 -12.25
N GLU A 151 7.65 -13.52 -11.36
CA GLU A 151 7.30 -14.27 -10.15
C GLU A 151 6.57 -13.40 -9.12
N GLY A 152 6.94 -12.12 -9.00
CA GLY A 152 6.26 -11.16 -8.13
C GLY A 152 4.83 -10.90 -8.59
N ALA A 153 4.66 -10.61 -9.87
CA ALA A 153 3.35 -10.44 -10.49
C ALA A 153 2.44 -11.67 -10.27
N LYS A 154 2.97 -12.87 -10.53
CA LYS A 154 2.26 -14.13 -10.33
C LYS A 154 1.88 -14.34 -8.88
N TRP A 155 2.81 -14.16 -7.94
CA TRP A 155 2.57 -14.33 -6.52
C TRP A 155 1.47 -13.39 -6.01
N ILE A 156 1.48 -12.11 -6.40
CA ILE A 156 0.43 -11.16 -6.02
C ILE A 156 -0.95 -11.67 -6.49
N LEU A 157 -1.06 -12.12 -7.74
CA LEU A 157 -2.31 -12.62 -8.30
C LEU A 157 -2.85 -13.85 -7.57
N GLU A 158 -1.98 -14.78 -7.22
CA GLU A 158 -2.35 -16.07 -6.61
C GLU A 158 -2.65 -15.96 -5.11
N ASN A 159 -2.17 -14.88 -4.43
CA ASN A 159 -2.22 -14.78 -2.97
C ASN A 159 -2.96 -13.54 -2.45
N MET A 160 -3.84 -12.90 -3.25
CA MET A 160 -4.53 -11.67 -2.85
C MET A 160 -5.29 -11.79 -1.52
N ASN A 161 -5.93 -12.93 -1.24
CA ASN A 161 -6.63 -13.14 0.02
C ASN A 161 -5.69 -13.20 1.23
N GLU A 162 -4.55 -13.85 1.08
CA GLU A 162 -3.54 -13.99 2.12
C GLU A 162 -2.85 -12.64 2.40
N ILE A 163 -2.49 -11.92 1.33
CA ILE A 163 -1.95 -10.55 1.41
C ILE A 163 -2.95 -9.61 2.11
N ALA A 164 -4.23 -9.65 1.70
CA ALA A 164 -5.28 -8.83 2.33
C ALA A 164 -5.43 -9.15 3.81
N THR A 165 -5.44 -10.43 4.18
CA THR A 165 -5.55 -10.85 5.59
C THR A 165 -4.34 -10.39 6.41
N ALA A 166 -3.14 -10.47 5.88
CA ALA A 166 -1.94 -9.96 6.53
C ALA A 166 -2.03 -8.44 6.78
N ILE A 167 -2.44 -7.67 5.77
CA ILE A 167 -2.60 -6.20 5.90
C ILE A 167 -3.67 -5.84 6.94
N VAL A 168 -4.77 -6.58 6.99
CA VAL A 168 -5.88 -6.33 7.94
C VAL A 168 -5.51 -6.72 9.37
N THR A 169 -4.66 -7.73 9.55
CA THR A 169 -4.21 -8.21 10.86
C THR A 169 -3.22 -7.26 11.52
N GLY A 170 -2.35 -6.64 10.71
CA GLY A 170 -1.40 -5.63 11.18
C GLY A 170 -2.04 -4.28 11.44
#